data_4bff7a6960eb405f32b8e84ca962020a
#
_entry.id   4bff7a6960eb405f32b8e84ca962020a
#
_cell.length_a   1.000
_cell.length_b   1.000
_cell.length_c   1.000
_cell.angle_alpha   90.00
_cell.angle_beta   90.00
_cell.angle_gamma   90.00
#
_symmetry.space_group_name_H-M   'P 1'
#
loop_
_entity.id
_entity.type
_entity.pdbx_description
1 polymer ?
#
loop_
_entity_poly.entity_id
_entity_poly.type
_entity_poly.pdbx_seq_one_letter_code
_entity_poly.pdbx_strand_id
1 'polypeptide(L)'
;MTDGAARLLSRHLAPPPAPHSLNIAPPTYSSREKEEEAARRVFKHAYGRLISRHPTVRWTSGQWMTERPGGSDVSQTETTATYAPSASTDDTGPWVVNGYKFFSSATDADMAILLARTPGSSGLSAFYAPVQLPSGERNGVRIVRLKEKLGTKPVPTAELELRGMRAWLIGKEGEGIREISTVLNITRVHNSVSAASSMRRALAVAKAYSRVRKIAGGRVLSTVPLHLRTLAQMELLTRASTHLAFLAVHLLSLAESPLKTPPTAVIVHQGSASRLLRFLTPLTKAVTAKMCLSVISESVEALGGIGYLENEEPLNLARLLRDAQVLAVWEGTTNVLITDLVSSLKRPSPSGGEDRSYFVLGEFIQENLGRGAGTLKGDSGDLLEKAKIAIWKVWESLTEEIECGSREELTAGGRRLLWRLAYVFVGTMLLVDARRDGDKGAVEAVRRWVLRREISLGERGRREEGGIEGDAILVFGDENVRHGKFKL
;
A
#
# COMPACT_ATOMS: atom_id res chain seq x y z
N MET A 1 -5.57 9.19 -1.23
CA MET A 1 -5.91 10.26 -0.24
C MET A 1 -7.43 10.33 -0.03
N THR A 2 -8.23 10.59 -1.05
CA THR A 2 -9.71 10.73 -0.94
C THR A 2 -10.39 9.56 -0.24
N ASP A 3 -10.10 8.32 -0.61
CA ASP A 3 -10.63 7.12 0.04
C ASP A 3 -10.24 7.03 1.53
N GLY A 4 -8.96 7.28 1.85
CA GLY A 4 -8.50 7.33 3.25
C GLY A 4 -9.20 8.40 4.08
N ALA A 5 -9.40 9.60 3.52
CA ALA A 5 -10.14 10.67 4.18
C ALA A 5 -11.62 10.28 4.39
N ALA A 6 -12.27 9.71 3.38
CA ALA A 6 -13.64 9.22 3.50
C ALA A 6 -13.77 8.18 4.63
N ARG A 7 -12.85 7.22 4.69
CA ARG A 7 -12.83 6.21 5.76
C ARG A 7 -12.59 6.82 7.13
N LEU A 8 -11.64 7.75 7.24
CA LEU A 8 -11.39 8.44 8.49
C LEU A 8 -12.65 9.15 8.99
N LEU A 9 -13.27 9.97 8.14
CA LEU A 9 -14.50 10.70 8.52
C LEU A 9 -15.64 9.75 8.88
N SER A 10 -15.80 8.63 8.15
CA SER A 10 -16.87 7.66 8.42
C SER A 10 -16.80 7.06 9.83
N ARG A 11 -15.62 6.96 10.44
CA ARG A 11 -15.44 6.46 11.80
C ARG A 11 -15.99 7.42 12.86
N HIS A 12 -16.11 8.69 12.51
CA HIS A 12 -16.61 9.75 13.39
C HIS A 12 -18.08 10.12 13.13
N LEU A 13 -18.79 9.33 12.30
CA LEU A 13 -20.22 9.56 12.03
C LEU A 13 -21.15 8.87 13.02
N ALA A 14 -20.73 7.80 13.67
CA ALA A 14 -21.53 7.11 14.66
C ALA A 14 -21.72 8.02 15.91
N PRO A 15 -22.94 8.11 16.47
CA PRO A 15 -23.14 8.78 17.73
C PRO A 15 -22.35 8.04 18.82
N PRO A 16 -21.88 8.74 19.88
CA PRO A 16 -21.31 8.06 21.02
C PRO A 16 -22.34 7.08 21.60
N PRO A 17 -21.89 5.94 22.18
CA PRO A 17 -22.82 5.02 22.81
C PRO A 17 -23.63 5.77 23.86
N ALA A 18 -24.97 5.60 23.84
CA ALA A 18 -25.85 6.23 24.79
C ALA A 18 -25.42 5.87 26.21
N PRO A 19 -25.36 6.82 27.14
CA PRO A 19 -25.08 6.49 28.54
C PRO A 19 -26.16 5.54 29.04
N HIS A 20 -25.74 4.44 29.67
CA HIS A 20 -26.64 3.46 30.26
C HIS A 20 -27.37 4.07 31.48
N SER A 21 -28.33 4.97 31.26
CA SER A 21 -29.24 5.43 32.30
C SER A 21 -30.64 5.64 31.74
N LEU A 22 -31.51 4.78 32.20
CA LEU A 22 -32.96 4.89 32.10
C LEU A 22 -33.42 6.11 32.94
N ASN A 23 -34.18 6.98 32.29
CA ASN A 23 -34.79 8.23 32.76
C ASN A 23 -33.90 9.44 32.53
N ILE A 24 -34.38 10.34 31.64
CA ILE A 24 -34.11 11.74 31.83
C ILE A 24 -34.76 12.62 30.76
N ALA A 25 -35.18 13.81 31.17
CA ALA A 25 -35.58 14.97 30.38
C ALA A 25 -34.58 15.21 29.20
N PRO A 26 -35.00 15.86 28.10
CA PRO A 26 -34.13 16.11 26.95
C PRO A 26 -32.83 16.78 27.44
N PRO A 27 -31.68 16.23 27.10
CA PRO A 27 -30.39 16.71 27.63
C PRO A 27 -30.18 18.15 27.17
N THR A 28 -29.90 19.05 28.12
CA THR A 28 -29.26 20.33 27.83
C THR A 28 -27.86 20.05 27.42
N TYR A 29 -27.61 19.99 26.10
CA TYR A 29 -26.27 19.76 25.55
C TYR A 29 -25.29 20.82 26.06
N SER A 30 -24.16 20.37 26.61
CA SER A 30 -23.03 21.24 26.91
C SER A 30 -22.52 21.90 25.62
N SER A 31 -21.80 23.01 25.74
CA SER A 31 -21.22 23.70 24.57
C SER A 31 -20.35 22.75 23.72
N ARG A 32 -19.66 21.80 24.34
CA ARG A 32 -18.84 20.79 23.72
C ARG A 32 -19.64 19.75 22.92
N GLU A 33 -20.76 19.28 23.47
CA GLU A 33 -21.63 18.33 22.75
C GLU A 33 -22.26 18.95 21.51
N LYS A 34 -22.61 20.24 21.55
CA LYS A 34 -23.11 20.99 20.38
C LYS A 34 -22.04 21.11 19.30
N GLU A 35 -20.79 21.32 19.68
CA GLU A 35 -19.65 21.38 18.75
C GLU A 35 -19.38 20.01 18.12
N GLU A 36 -19.38 18.93 18.88
CA GLU A 36 -19.22 17.57 18.38
C GLU A 36 -20.34 17.18 17.41
N GLU A 37 -21.56 17.62 17.67
CA GLU A 37 -22.67 17.42 16.75
C GLU A 37 -22.51 18.23 15.46
N ALA A 38 -22.07 19.47 15.55
CA ALA A 38 -21.77 20.31 14.40
C ALA A 38 -20.66 19.68 13.54
N ALA A 39 -19.56 19.24 14.17
CA ALA A 39 -18.48 18.52 13.49
C ALA A 39 -19.00 17.27 12.77
N ARG A 40 -19.86 16.48 13.41
CA ARG A 40 -20.47 15.29 12.82
C ARG A 40 -21.30 15.61 11.59
N ARG A 41 -22.07 16.69 11.58
CA ARG A 41 -22.83 17.15 10.41
C ARG A 41 -21.89 17.50 9.25
N VAL A 42 -20.83 18.25 9.53
CA VAL A 42 -19.82 18.62 8.54
C VAL A 42 -19.10 17.40 7.97
N PHE A 43 -18.69 16.46 8.85
CA PHE A 43 -18.03 15.22 8.41
C PHE A 43 -18.98 14.34 7.59
N LYS A 44 -20.27 14.27 7.93
CA LYS A 44 -21.28 13.54 7.15
C LYS A 44 -21.46 14.14 5.76
N HIS A 45 -21.51 15.48 5.67
CA HIS A 45 -21.57 16.18 4.38
C HIS A 45 -20.33 15.87 3.54
N ALA A 46 -19.14 16.09 4.09
CA ALA A 46 -17.86 15.83 3.41
C ALA A 46 -17.75 14.35 2.98
N TYR A 47 -18.09 13.40 3.86
CA TYR A 47 -18.11 11.98 3.52
C TYR A 47 -19.01 11.68 2.32
N GLY A 48 -20.25 12.20 2.31
CA GLY A 48 -21.18 12.02 1.18
C GLY A 48 -20.61 12.55 -0.14
N ARG A 49 -19.88 13.68 -0.09
CA ARG A 49 -19.19 14.24 -1.24
C ARG A 49 -18.00 13.41 -1.68
N LEU A 50 -17.16 12.93 -0.75
CA LEU A 50 -15.96 12.14 -1.05
C LEU A 50 -16.29 10.78 -1.69
N ILE A 51 -17.41 10.15 -1.33
CA ILE A 51 -17.84 8.87 -1.92
C ILE A 51 -18.74 9.03 -3.15
N SER A 52 -19.11 10.26 -3.51
CA SER A 52 -19.98 10.52 -4.66
C SER A 52 -19.31 10.13 -5.98
N ARG A 53 -20.07 9.46 -6.85
CA ARG A 53 -19.64 9.14 -8.23
C ARG A 53 -20.06 10.23 -9.23
N HIS A 54 -20.87 11.19 -8.81
CA HIS A 54 -21.35 12.26 -9.68
C HIS A 54 -20.26 13.32 -9.88
N PRO A 55 -19.85 13.64 -11.11
CA PRO A 55 -18.70 14.50 -11.38
C PRO A 55 -18.77 15.91 -10.78
N THR A 56 -19.96 16.50 -10.71
CA THR A 56 -20.18 17.86 -10.18
C THR A 56 -20.39 17.92 -8.68
N VAL A 57 -20.59 16.75 -8.04
CA VAL A 57 -20.88 16.63 -6.60
C VAL A 57 -19.70 16.11 -5.82
N ARG A 58 -18.90 15.25 -6.46
CA ARG A 58 -17.74 14.59 -5.82
C ARG A 58 -16.71 15.59 -5.34
N TRP A 59 -16.15 15.28 -4.19
CA TRP A 59 -14.99 15.96 -3.63
C TRP A 59 -13.74 15.10 -3.68
N THR A 60 -12.62 15.79 -3.66
CA THR A 60 -11.28 15.23 -3.48
C THR A 60 -10.68 15.69 -2.16
N SER A 61 -9.71 14.94 -1.65
CA SER A 61 -9.01 15.27 -0.40
C SER A 61 -7.51 15.39 -0.61
N GLY A 62 -6.93 16.46 -0.09
CA GLY A 62 -5.51 16.57 0.20
C GLY A 62 -5.16 15.88 1.51
N GLN A 63 -3.87 15.54 1.66
CA GLN A 63 -3.27 15.07 2.91
C GLN A 63 -2.00 15.88 3.13
N TRP A 64 -2.06 16.88 4.01
CA TRP A 64 -1.02 17.89 4.16
C TRP A 64 -0.30 17.74 5.51
N MET A 65 0.59 16.73 5.59
CA MET A 65 1.30 16.39 6.81
C MET A 65 2.73 16.93 6.83
N THR A 66 3.43 16.86 5.68
CA THR A 66 4.86 17.11 5.58
C THR A 66 5.20 18.58 5.75
N GLU A 67 6.16 18.85 6.63
CA GLU A 67 6.78 20.15 6.84
C GLU A 67 8.30 20.10 6.57
N ARG A 68 9.00 21.23 6.62
CA ARG A 68 10.45 21.27 6.38
C ARG A 68 11.25 20.43 7.40
N PRO A 69 10.94 20.47 8.71
CA PRO A 69 11.66 19.66 9.68
C PRO A 69 11.49 18.17 9.52
N GLY A 70 10.36 17.70 8.97
CA GLY A 70 10.11 16.27 8.83
C GLY A 70 8.90 15.91 7.97
N GLY A 71 9.08 14.84 7.17
CA GLY A 71 8.01 14.20 6.40
C GLY A 71 7.82 12.75 6.82
N SER A 72 8.92 12.00 6.99
CA SER A 72 8.90 10.64 7.53
C SER A 72 8.65 10.61 9.05
N ASP A 73 9.16 11.58 9.76
CA ASP A 73 8.86 11.85 11.16
C ASP A 73 8.10 13.18 11.25
N VAL A 74 6.83 13.11 11.59
CA VAL A 74 5.95 14.27 11.76
C VAL A 74 5.97 14.84 13.19
N SER A 75 6.74 14.25 14.12
CA SER A 75 6.85 14.74 15.52
C SER A 75 7.38 16.17 15.60
N GLN A 76 8.13 16.60 14.58
CA GLN A 76 8.70 17.94 14.44
C GLN A 76 7.72 18.97 13.82
N THR A 77 6.43 18.62 13.64
CA THR A 77 5.44 19.55 13.07
C THR A 77 5.41 20.86 13.86
N GLU A 78 5.54 21.98 13.13
CA GLU A 78 5.53 23.34 13.67
C GLU A 78 4.17 24.04 13.52
N THR A 79 3.32 23.56 12.60
CA THR A 79 1.94 24.06 12.42
C THR A 79 1.19 23.99 13.75
N THR A 80 0.52 25.09 14.10
CA THR A 80 -0.29 25.23 15.31
C THR A 80 -1.76 25.35 14.99
N ALA A 81 -2.61 24.89 15.90
CA ALA A 81 -4.05 25.09 15.85
C ALA A 81 -4.51 25.65 17.20
N THR A 82 -5.21 26.77 17.15
CA THR A 82 -5.74 27.43 18.35
C THR A 82 -7.26 27.40 18.31
N TYR A 83 -7.86 27.01 19.42
CA TYR A 83 -9.32 27.05 19.57
C TYR A 83 -9.80 28.50 19.67
N ALA A 84 -10.56 28.93 18.70
CA ALA A 84 -11.12 30.27 18.58
C ALA A 84 -12.52 30.17 17.95
N PRO A 85 -13.53 29.76 18.74
CA PRO A 85 -14.91 29.70 18.27
C PRO A 85 -15.30 31.12 17.91
N SER A 86 -15.44 31.41 16.62
CA SER A 86 -15.94 32.70 16.18
C SER A 86 -17.45 32.74 16.36
N ALA A 87 -18.01 33.95 16.43
CA ALA A 87 -19.43 34.17 16.34
C ALA A 87 -20.00 33.77 14.97
N SER A 88 -19.16 33.33 14.04
CA SER A 88 -19.54 32.83 12.72
C SER A 88 -20.19 31.46 12.84
N THR A 89 -21.40 31.37 12.30
CA THR A 89 -22.19 30.13 12.15
C THR A 89 -21.72 29.28 10.98
N ASP A 90 -20.54 29.57 10.40
CA ASP A 90 -20.03 28.93 9.21
C ASP A 90 -19.53 27.51 9.51
N ASP A 91 -19.85 26.58 8.62
CA ASP A 91 -19.42 25.16 8.68
C ASP A 91 -17.89 24.96 8.54
N THR A 92 -17.09 26.01 8.77
CA THR A 92 -15.64 25.99 8.59
C THR A 92 -14.87 25.52 9.82
N GLY A 93 -15.47 25.58 11.00
CA GLY A 93 -14.94 25.04 12.26
C GLY A 93 -14.36 26.08 13.24
N PRO A 94 -14.28 25.69 14.52
CA PRO A 94 -13.84 26.58 15.61
C PRO A 94 -12.32 26.70 15.74
N TRP A 95 -11.54 25.93 15.01
CA TRP A 95 -10.09 25.94 15.11
C TRP A 95 -9.46 26.83 14.06
N VAL A 96 -8.42 27.56 14.44
CA VAL A 96 -7.62 28.45 13.59
C VAL A 96 -6.24 27.84 13.44
N VAL A 97 -5.88 27.43 12.22
CA VAL A 97 -4.62 26.76 11.90
C VAL A 97 -3.67 27.72 11.23
N ASN A 98 -2.43 27.80 11.73
CA ASN A 98 -1.35 28.59 11.19
C ASN A 98 -0.08 27.75 11.05
N GLY A 99 0.62 27.86 9.91
CA GLY A 99 1.86 27.14 9.69
C GLY A 99 2.29 27.06 8.24
N TYR A 100 3.28 26.23 7.98
CA TYR A 100 3.87 26.07 6.67
C TYR A 100 4.00 24.60 6.28
N LYS A 101 3.32 24.20 5.22
CA LYS A 101 3.37 22.85 4.69
C LYS A 101 4.29 22.77 3.47
N PHE A 102 5.21 21.80 3.47
CA PHE A 102 6.31 21.75 2.50
C PHE A 102 6.04 20.88 1.28
N PHE A 103 5.23 19.81 1.44
CA PHE A 103 4.77 18.93 0.38
C PHE A 103 3.27 18.67 0.52
N SER A 104 2.46 19.44 -0.15
CA SER A 104 1.00 19.33 -0.13
C SER A 104 0.50 18.92 -1.50
N SER A 105 0.28 17.63 -1.71
CA SER A 105 -0.30 17.11 -2.96
C SER A 105 -1.81 17.29 -2.99
N ALA A 106 -2.38 17.27 -4.19
CA ALA A 106 -3.78 17.66 -4.45
C ALA A 106 -4.09 19.05 -3.84
N THR A 107 -3.28 20.01 -4.22
CA THR A 107 -3.41 21.42 -3.76
C THR A 107 -4.74 22.06 -4.18
N ASP A 108 -5.35 21.49 -5.22
CA ASP A 108 -6.66 21.85 -5.79
C ASP A 108 -7.82 21.03 -5.22
N ALA A 109 -7.58 20.23 -4.18
CA ALA A 109 -8.62 19.43 -3.54
C ALA A 109 -9.67 20.32 -2.84
N ASP A 110 -10.85 19.77 -2.64
CA ASP A 110 -11.97 20.45 -1.98
C ASP A 110 -11.77 20.56 -0.47
N MET A 111 -11.08 19.58 0.12
CA MET A 111 -10.75 19.53 1.55
C MET A 111 -9.37 18.93 1.78
N ALA A 112 -8.84 19.12 2.97
CA ALA A 112 -7.60 18.50 3.39
C ALA A 112 -7.70 17.91 4.81
N ILE A 113 -6.95 16.81 5.03
CA ILE A 113 -6.61 16.31 6.36
C ILE A 113 -5.20 16.80 6.68
N LEU A 114 -5.01 17.37 7.85
CA LEU A 114 -3.72 17.90 8.28
C LEU A 114 -3.46 17.64 9.77
N LEU A 115 -2.19 17.75 10.18
CA LEU A 115 -1.76 17.68 11.57
C LEU A 115 -1.29 19.05 12.04
N ALA A 116 -1.60 19.36 13.30
CA ALA A 116 -1.12 20.56 13.98
C ALA A 116 -0.95 20.30 15.48
N ARG A 117 -0.16 21.17 16.13
CA ARG A 117 -0.04 21.20 17.60
C ARG A 117 -1.17 22.04 18.19
N THR A 118 -1.75 21.55 19.28
CA THR A 118 -2.72 22.29 20.09
C THR A 118 -2.11 22.70 21.42
N PRO A 119 -2.46 23.87 21.96
CA PRO A 119 -1.99 24.29 23.28
C PRO A 119 -2.34 23.28 24.37
N GLY A 120 -1.37 22.94 25.22
CA GLY A 120 -1.61 22.00 26.34
C GLY A 120 -1.56 20.52 25.98
N SER A 121 -1.39 20.14 24.71
CA SER A 121 -1.20 18.76 24.30
C SER A 121 0.25 18.49 23.89
N SER A 122 0.80 17.37 24.36
CA SER A 122 2.14 16.90 23.94
C SER A 122 2.13 16.21 22.57
N GLY A 123 0.97 15.72 22.13
CA GLY A 123 0.79 15.04 20.85
C GLY A 123 0.32 15.97 19.74
N LEU A 124 0.33 15.46 18.50
CA LEU A 124 -0.28 16.14 17.36
C LEU A 124 -1.78 15.85 17.30
N SER A 125 -2.55 16.81 16.85
CA SER A 125 -4.00 16.70 16.64
C SER A 125 -4.30 16.66 15.15
N ALA A 126 -5.31 15.89 14.74
CA ALA A 126 -5.76 15.78 13.35
C ALA A 126 -6.92 16.74 13.07
N PHE A 127 -6.89 17.37 11.92
CA PHE A 127 -7.89 18.35 11.51
C PHE A 127 -8.44 18.06 10.12
N TYR A 128 -9.73 18.25 9.97
CA TYR A 128 -10.43 18.42 8.71
C TYR A 128 -10.52 19.92 8.39
N ALA A 129 -10.16 20.31 7.20
CA ALA A 129 -10.32 21.70 6.76
C ALA A 129 -10.82 21.74 5.31
N PRO A 130 -11.92 22.48 5.01
CA PRO A 130 -12.27 22.80 3.64
C PRO A 130 -11.20 23.72 3.06
N VAL A 131 -10.83 23.51 1.78
CA VAL A 131 -9.81 24.35 1.12
C VAL A 131 -10.40 25.66 0.62
N GLN A 132 -11.67 25.64 0.27
CA GLN A 132 -12.43 26.82 -0.12
C GLN A 132 -13.60 27.08 0.85
N LEU A 133 -13.89 28.34 1.07
CA LEU A 133 -15.07 28.80 1.80
C LEU A 133 -16.31 28.77 0.89
N PRO A 134 -17.53 28.82 1.46
CA PRO A 134 -18.75 28.94 0.65
C PRO A 134 -18.78 30.17 -0.24
N SER A 135 -18.04 31.23 0.12
CA SER A 135 -17.83 32.43 -0.72
C SER A 135 -17.03 32.19 -2.01
N GLY A 136 -16.36 31.02 -2.14
CA GLY A 136 -15.42 30.73 -3.21
C GLY A 136 -14.00 31.17 -2.92
N GLU A 137 -13.76 31.88 -1.83
CA GLU A 137 -12.43 32.26 -1.39
C GLU A 137 -11.66 31.09 -0.78
N ARG A 138 -10.35 31.15 -0.80
CA ARG A 138 -9.53 30.14 -0.12
C ARG A 138 -9.58 30.30 1.38
N ASN A 139 -9.76 29.21 2.07
CA ASN A 139 -9.82 29.16 3.53
C ASN A 139 -8.42 29.34 4.16
N GLY A 140 -7.89 30.57 4.13
CA GLY A 140 -6.60 30.90 4.73
C GLY A 140 -5.40 30.17 4.12
N VAL A 141 -5.54 29.60 2.93
CA VAL A 141 -4.47 28.87 2.22
C VAL A 141 -3.83 29.73 1.17
N ARG A 142 -2.53 29.96 1.28
CA ARG A 142 -1.72 30.62 0.26
C ARG A 142 -0.77 29.62 -0.39
N ILE A 143 -0.81 29.50 -1.71
CA ILE A 143 0.17 28.74 -2.48
C ILE A 143 1.42 29.60 -2.61
N VAL A 144 2.55 29.12 -2.03
CA VAL A 144 3.84 29.80 -2.11
C VAL A 144 4.51 29.48 -3.43
N ARG A 145 4.59 28.19 -3.76
CA ARG A 145 5.07 27.73 -5.08
C ARG A 145 4.63 26.29 -5.35
N LEU A 146 4.47 25.95 -6.62
CA LEU A 146 4.31 24.57 -7.08
C LEU A 146 5.68 23.87 -7.12
N LYS A 147 5.68 22.57 -6.79
CA LYS A 147 6.87 21.72 -6.88
C LYS A 147 7.05 21.19 -8.30
N GLU A 148 8.24 21.38 -8.86
CA GLU A 148 8.66 20.64 -10.03
C GLU A 148 9.00 19.20 -9.62
N LYS A 149 8.31 18.21 -10.17
CA LYS A 149 8.46 16.80 -9.80
C LYS A 149 8.98 15.98 -10.96
N LEU A 150 9.71 14.90 -10.65
CA LEU A 150 10.15 13.93 -11.64
C LEU A 150 8.97 13.30 -12.39
N GLY A 151 7.98 12.80 -11.64
CA GLY A 151 6.75 12.19 -12.13
C GLY A 151 5.51 12.71 -11.41
N THR A 152 4.36 12.10 -11.67
CA THR A 152 3.05 12.49 -11.12
C THR A 152 2.74 13.98 -11.33
N LYS A 153 3.20 14.53 -12.45
CA LYS A 153 3.06 15.97 -12.77
C LYS A 153 1.60 16.46 -12.83
N PRO A 154 0.61 15.64 -13.26
CA PRO A 154 -0.79 16.05 -13.28
C PRO A 154 -1.40 16.31 -11.88
N VAL A 155 -0.82 15.77 -10.81
CA VAL A 155 -1.26 16.04 -9.44
C VAL A 155 -0.48 17.24 -8.90
N PRO A 156 -1.09 18.44 -8.75
CA PRO A 156 -0.38 19.60 -8.23
C PRO A 156 0.09 19.36 -6.80
N THR A 157 1.34 19.72 -6.54
CA THR A 157 1.96 19.62 -5.22
C THR A 157 2.64 20.94 -4.94
N ALA A 158 2.37 21.53 -3.78
CA ALA A 158 2.85 22.87 -3.45
C ALA A 158 3.47 22.98 -2.05
N GLU A 159 4.21 24.06 -1.88
CA GLU A 159 4.45 24.65 -0.56
C GLU A 159 3.27 25.55 -0.23
N LEU A 160 2.67 25.34 0.94
CA LEU A 160 1.50 26.08 1.39
C LEU A 160 1.82 26.83 2.68
N GLU A 161 1.41 28.07 2.73
CA GLU A 161 1.32 28.85 3.95
C GLU A 161 -0.13 28.87 4.40
N LEU A 162 -0.36 28.46 5.65
CA LEU A 162 -1.66 28.48 6.30
C LEU A 162 -1.73 29.70 7.21
N ARG A 163 -2.66 30.60 6.96
CA ARG A 163 -2.88 31.85 7.70
C ARG A 163 -4.33 31.93 8.13
N GLY A 164 -4.59 31.53 9.36
CA GLY A 164 -5.95 31.54 9.90
C GLY A 164 -6.90 30.54 9.23
N MET A 165 -6.37 29.42 8.74
CA MET A 165 -7.21 28.37 8.13
C MET A 165 -8.18 27.81 9.14
N ARG A 166 -9.48 27.90 8.85
CA ARG A 166 -10.53 27.34 9.72
C ARG A 166 -10.63 25.83 9.55
N ALA A 167 -10.78 25.13 10.68
CA ALA A 167 -10.76 23.67 10.68
C ALA A 167 -11.62 23.06 11.80
N TRP A 168 -11.96 21.78 11.65
CA TRP A 168 -12.60 20.94 12.65
C TRP A 168 -11.61 19.89 13.18
N LEU A 169 -11.58 19.71 14.49
CA LEU A 169 -10.80 18.65 15.13
C LEU A 169 -11.40 17.28 14.77
N ILE A 170 -10.55 16.32 14.41
CA ILE A 170 -10.92 14.92 14.20
C ILE A 170 -10.45 14.11 15.41
N GLY A 171 -11.38 13.48 16.10
CA GLY A 171 -11.06 12.71 17.31
C GLY A 171 -10.71 13.60 18.49
N LYS A 172 -9.64 13.26 19.22
CA LYS A 172 -9.20 13.98 20.40
C LYS A 172 -7.91 14.75 20.16
N GLU A 173 -7.73 15.83 20.91
CA GLU A 173 -6.45 16.55 20.93
C GLU A 173 -5.30 15.61 21.35
N GLY A 174 -4.17 15.69 20.65
CA GLY A 174 -2.99 14.89 20.89
C GLY A 174 -3.04 13.46 20.31
N GLU A 175 -4.19 12.98 19.82
CA GLU A 175 -4.34 11.64 19.24
C GLU A 175 -4.27 11.62 17.69
N GLY A 176 -3.84 12.71 17.07
CA GLY A 176 -3.87 12.87 15.61
C GLY A 176 -3.10 11.78 14.84
N ILE A 177 -1.98 11.29 15.36
CA ILE A 177 -1.21 10.19 14.76
C ILE A 177 -2.04 8.91 14.70
N ARG A 178 -2.81 8.62 15.77
CA ARG A 178 -3.71 7.48 15.83
C ARG A 178 -4.83 7.59 14.78
N GLU A 179 -5.41 8.79 14.65
CA GLU A 179 -6.46 9.05 13.67
C GLU A 179 -5.97 8.86 12.24
N ILE A 180 -4.83 9.48 11.87
CA ILE A 180 -4.29 9.38 10.51
C ILE A 180 -3.77 7.99 10.15
N SER A 181 -3.54 7.09 11.11
CA SER A 181 -3.11 5.72 10.83
C SER A 181 -4.08 4.98 9.92
N THR A 182 -5.37 5.28 10.02
CA THR A 182 -6.41 4.76 9.11
C THR A 182 -6.14 5.19 7.68
N VAL A 183 -5.83 6.46 7.46
CA VAL A 183 -5.50 7.02 6.15
C VAL A 183 -4.24 6.37 5.60
N LEU A 184 -3.19 6.26 6.42
CA LEU A 184 -1.89 5.68 6.03
C LEU A 184 -2.01 4.21 5.61
N ASN A 185 -2.81 3.41 6.30
CA ASN A 185 -3.03 2.01 5.93
C ASN A 185 -3.67 1.91 4.53
N ILE A 186 -4.71 2.68 4.28
CA ILE A 186 -5.42 2.70 2.99
C ILE A 186 -4.49 3.19 1.87
N THR A 187 -3.75 4.28 2.08
CA THR A 187 -2.87 4.84 1.05
C THR A 187 -1.68 3.91 0.76
N ARG A 188 -1.15 3.18 1.74
CA ARG A 188 -0.14 2.14 1.53
C ARG A 188 -0.68 0.95 0.72
N VAL A 189 -1.92 0.52 0.96
CA VAL A 189 -2.59 -0.51 0.16
C VAL A 189 -2.78 -0.02 -1.28
N HIS A 190 -3.29 1.20 -1.48
CA HIS A 190 -3.40 1.82 -2.81
C HIS A 190 -2.05 1.93 -3.52
N ASN A 191 -0.98 2.27 -2.80
CA ASN A 191 0.38 2.29 -3.34
C ASN A 191 0.79 0.92 -3.89
N SER A 192 0.51 -0.14 -3.15
CA SER A 192 0.84 -1.52 -3.54
C SER A 192 0.04 -1.97 -4.78
N VAL A 193 -1.25 -1.64 -4.82
CA VAL A 193 -2.11 -1.91 -6.00
C VAL A 193 -1.63 -1.11 -7.21
N SER A 194 -1.25 0.17 -7.03
CA SER A 194 -0.69 1.00 -8.09
C SER A 194 0.63 0.44 -8.62
N ALA A 195 1.50 -0.07 -7.73
CA ALA A 195 2.74 -0.73 -8.12
C ALA A 195 2.48 -1.96 -8.98
N ALA A 196 1.62 -2.88 -8.52
CA ALA A 196 1.27 -4.09 -9.25
C ALA A 196 0.61 -3.79 -10.62
N SER A 197 -0.28 -2.80 -10.68
CA SER A 197 -0.95 -2.40 -11.93
C SER A 197 0.02 -1.76 -12.93
N SER A 198 0.96 -0.95 -12.45
CA SER A 198 2.00 -0.33 -13.30
C SER A 198 2.95 -1.37 -13.88
N MET A 199 3.38 -2.35 -13.07
CA MET A 199 4.16 -3.50 -13.54
C MET A 199 3.40 -4.27 -14.62
N ARG A 200 2.13 -4.62 -14.34
CA ARG A 200 1.29 -5.35 -15.28
C ARG A 200 1.13 -4.61 -16.61
N ARG A 201 0.95 -3.28 -16.58
CA ARG A 201 0.88 -2.45 -17.79
C ARG A 201 2.18 -2.49 -18.58
N ALA A 202 3.32 -2.23 -17.93
CA ALA A 202 4.63 -2.23 -18.57
C ALA A 202 4.96 -3.59 -19.20
N LEU A 203 4.76 -4.65 -18.43
CA LEU A 203 5.00 -6.02 -18.89
C LEU A 203 4.08 -6.43 -20.06
N ALA A 204 2.79 -6.03 -20.03
CA ALA A 204 1.87 -6.30 -21.12
C ALA A 204 2.36 -5.68 -22.44
N VAL A 205 2.89 -4.46 -22.39
CA VAL A 205 3.50 -3.78 -23.55
C VAL A 205 4.74 -4.54 -24.02
N ALA A 206 5.66 -4.89 -23.11
CA ALA A 206 6.87 -5.65 -23.46
C ALA A 206 6.54 -7.02 -24.09
N LYS A 207 5.56 -7.74 -23.53
CA LYS A 207 5.07 -9.02 -24.09
C LYS A 207 4.45 -8.85 -25.48
N ALA A 208 3.62 -7.83 -25.68
CA ALA A 208 3.02 -7.56 -26.99
C ALA A 208 4.07 -7.21 -28.03
N TYR A 209 5.02 -6.33 -27.66
CA TYR A 209 6.14 -5.96 -28.53
C TYR A 209 6.99 -7.16 -28.92
N SER A 210 7.32 -8.05 -27.99
CA SER A 210 8.13 -9.24 -28.24
C SER A 210 7.52 -10.19 -29.27
N ARG A 211 6.19 -10.23 -29.38
CA ARG A 211 5.44 -11.08 -30.34
C ARG A 211 5.49 -10.57 -31.80
N VAL A 212 5.71 -9.29 -31.98
CA VAL A 212 5.68 -8.66 -33.32
C VAL A 212 7.05 -8.20 -33.79
N ARG A 213 7.97 -7.91 -32.86
CA ARG A 213 9.32 -7.45 -33.18
C ARG A 213 10.15 -8.55 -33.82
N LYS A 214 10.50 -8.37 -35.11
CA LYS A 214 11.43 -9.23 -35.84
C LYS A 214 12.88 -8.82 -35.57
N ILE A 215 13.75 -9.81 -35.47
CA ILE A 215 15.20 -9.69 -35.32
C ILE A 215 15.89 -10.32 -36.56
N ALA A 216 17.23 -10.35 -36.56
CA ALA A 216 18.02 -10.99 -37.60
C ALA A 216 17.53 -12.42 -37.92
N GLY A 217 17.42 -12.74 -39.22
CA GLY A 217 16.89 -14.02 -39.69
C GLY A 217 15.35 -14.12 -39.68
N GLY A 218 14.61 -13.01 -39.46
CA GLY A 218 13.14 -12.97 -39.52
C GLY A 218 12.44 -13.58 -38.29
N ARG A 219 13.18 -14.05 -37.28
CA ARG A 219 12.63 -14.58 -36.04
C ARG A 219 11.95 -13.48 -35.21
N VAL A 220 10.90 -13.81 -34.48
CA VAL A 220 10.27 -12.88 -33.56
C VAL A 220 11.02 -12.87 -32.21
N LEU A 221 11.08 -11.72 -31.55
CA LEU A 221 11.84 -11.52 -30.34
C LEU A 221 11.40 -12.46 -29.21
N SER A 222 10.12 -12.81 -29.13
CA SER A 222 9.57 -13.76 -28.14
C SER A 222 10.14 -15.18 -28.23
N THR A 223 10.81 -15.54 -29.35
CA THR A 223 11.48 -16.85 -29.52
C THR A 223 12.96 -16.82 -29.12
N VAL A 224 13.48 -15.68 -28.68
CA VAL A 224 14.85 -15.55 -28.21
C VAL A 224 14.94 -15.98 -26.74
N PRO A 225 15.68 -17.06 -26.41
CA PRO A 225 15.67 -17.63 -25.06
C PRO A 225 16.06 -16.63 -23.96
N LEU A 226 17.06 -15.79 -24.21
CA LEU A 226 17.49 -14.78 -23.22
C LEU A 226 16.39 -13.74 -22.97
N HIS A 227 15.75 -13.24 -24.04
CA HIS A 227 14.64 -12.28 -23.91
C HIS A 227 13.42 -12.90 -23.22
N LEU A 228 13.08 -14.14 -23.58
CA LEU A 228 11.99 -14.88 -22.95
C LEU A 228 12.25 -15.08 -21.45
N ARG A 229 13.50 -15.35 -21.06
CA ARG A 229 13.91 -15.47 -19.67
C ARG A 229 13.72 -14.17 -18.90
N THR A 230 14.07 -13.04 -19.49
CA THR A 230 13.84 -11.70 -18.91
C THR A 230 12.34 -11.43 -18.71
N LEU A 231 11.52 -11.72 -19.71
CA LEU A 231 10.06 -11.60 -19.60
C LEU A 231 9.49 -12.50 -18.48
N ALA A 232 10.02 -13.72 -18.34
CA ALA A 232 9.60 -14.65 -17.30
C ALA A 232 9.94 -14.15 -15.88
N GLN A 233 11.10 -13.54 -15.70
CA GLN A 233 11.46 -12.91 -14.41
C GLN A 233 10.55 -11.72 -14.11
N MET A 234 10.26 -10.85 -15.08
CA MET A 234 9.30 -9.75 -14.90
C MET A 234 7.90 -10.26 -14.58
N GLU A 235 7.43 -11.33 -15.22
CA GLU A 235 6.13 -11.96 -14.94
C GLU A 235 6.10 -12.50 -13.50
N LEU A 236 7.15 -13.17 -13.05
CA LEU A 236 7.25 -13.69 -11.68
C LEU A 236 7.12 -12.57 -10.64
N LEU A 237 7.87 -11.48 -10.80
CA LEU A 237 7.80 -10.33 -9.88
C LEU A 237 6.43 -9.64 -9.92
N THR A 238 5.80 -9.57 -11.09
CA THR A 238 4.45 -9.01 -11.25
C THR A 238 3.40 -9.87 -10.54
N ARG A 239 3.47 -11.20 -10.65
CA ARG A 239 2.62 -12.14 -9.92
C ARG A 239 2.84 -12.02 -8.40
N ALA A 240 4.09 -12.01 -7.95
CA ALA A 240 4.46 -11.83 -6.55
C ALA A 240 3.86 -10.54 -5.96
N SER A 241 4.01 -9.42 -6.66
CA SER A 241 3.45 -8.13 -6.25
C SER A 241 1.92 -8.14 -6.24
N THR A 242 1.29 -8.79 -7.20
CA THR A 242 -0.16 -8.92 -7.27
C THR A 242 -0.70 -9.69 -6.07
N HIS A 243 -0.11 -10.84 -5.73
CA HIS A 243 -0.50 -11.62 -4.57
C HIS A 243 -0.35 -10.84 -3.26
N LEU A 244 0.78 -10.13 -3.05
CA LEU A 244 0.96 -9.30 -1.86
C LEU A 244 -0.04 -8.15 -1.79
N ALA A 245 -0.28 -7.44 -2.90
CA ALA A 245 -1.22 -6.33 -2.93
C ALA A 245 -2.64 -6.78 -2.61
N PHE A 246 -3.10 -7.88 -3.21
CA PHE A 246 -4.45 -8.41 -2.95
C PHE A 246 -4.60 -9.07 -1.59
N LEU A 247 -3.53 -9.65 -1.02
CA LEU A 247 -3.52 -10.07 0.38
C LEU A 247 -3.75 -8.86 1.31
N ALA A 248 -3.06 -7.75 1.09
CA ALA A 248 -3.25 -6.53 1.89
C ALA A 248 -4.66 -5.95 1.73
N VAL A 249 -5.22 -5.96 0.51
CA VAL A 249 -6.63 -5.56 0.25
C VAL A 249 -7.60 -6.46 1.02
N HIS A 250 -7.39 -7.77 0.98
CA HIS A 250 -8.22 -8.74 1.68
C HIS A 250 -8.20 -8.53 3.20
N LEU A 251 -7.01 -8.36 3.77
CA LEU A 251 -6.84 -8.08 5.20
C LEU A 251 -7.47 -6.76 5.63
N LEU A 252 -7.34 -5.71 4.78
CA LEU A 252 -7.98 -4.42 5.02
C LEU A 252 -9.51 -4.57 5.05
N SER A 253 -10.08 -5.31 4.10
CA SER A 253 -11.52 -5.59 4.04
C SER A 253 -12.01 -6.32 5.29
N LEU A 254 -11.29 -7.35 5.75
CA LEU A 254 -11.63 -8.10 6.96
C LEU A 254 -11.49 -7.27 8.23
N ALA A 255 -10.49 -6.39 8.30
CA ALA A 255 -10.28 -5.51 9.44
C ALA A 255 -11.35 -4.42 9.56
N GLU A 256 -11.92 -3.99 8.42
CA GLU A 256 -12.94 -2.95 8.36
C GLU A 256 -14.37 -3.46 8.46
N SER A 257 -14.61 -4.68 8.00
CA SER A 257 -15.95 -5.28 7.93
C SER A 257 -15.86 -6.76 8.31
N PRO A 258 -15.97 -7.10 9.60
CA PRO A 258 -15.85 -8.48 10.07
C PRO A 258 -17.06 -9.37 9.70
N LEU A 259 -17.88 -8.96 8.75
CA LEU A 259 -19.04 -9.71 8.24
C LEU A 259 -18.57 -11.04 7.62
N LYS A 260 -19.45 -12.06 7.73
CA LYS A 260 -19.26 -13.44 7.24
C LYS A 260 -18.37 -13.51 6.00
N THR A 261 -17.15 -13.95 6.20
CA THR A 261 -16.15 -14.08 5.13
C THR A 261 -16.66 -15.10 4.10
N PRO A 262 -16.78 -14.74 2.81
CA PRO A 262 -17.02 -15.74 1.79
C PRO A 262 -15.88 -16.76 1.80
N PRO A 263 -16.11 -18.02 1.41
CA PRO A 263 -15.06 -19.00 1.33
C PRO A 263 -13.98 -18.53 0.37
N THR A 264 -12.81 -18.15 0.92
CA THR A 264 -11.67 -17.68 0.16
C THR A 264 -10.59 -18.75 0.08
N ALA A 265 -9.70 -18.64 -0.91
CA ALA A 265 -8.56 -19.53 -1.01
C ALA A 265 -7.55 -19.31 0.15
N VAL A 266 -7.59 -18.15 0.79
CA VAL A 266 -6.68 -17.75 1.88
C VAL A 266 -7.41 -17.83 3.22
N ILE A 267 -6.80 -18.47 4.21
CA ILE A 267 -7.34 -18.58 5.57
C ILE A 267 -6.82 -17.40 6.40
N VAL A 268 -7.76 -16.68 7.01
CA VAL A 268 -7.47 -15.62 7.98
C VAL A 268 -8.41 -15.81 9.17
N HIS A 269 -7.86 -16.01 10.36
CA HIS A 269 -8.68 -16.14 11.56
C HIS A 269 -9.42 -14.85 11.89
N GLN A 270 -10.63 -15.01 12.44
CA GLN A 270 -11.42 -13.90 12.93
C GLN A 270 -10.63 -13.14 14.01
N GLY A 271 -10.51 -11.83 13.88
CA GLY A 271 -9.75 -10.99 14.80
C GLY A 271 -8.24 -10.88 14.52
N SER A 272 -7.66 -11.73 13.64
CA SER A 272 -6.25 -11.64 13.27
C SER A 272 -5.97 -10.61 12.18
N ALA A 273 -6.97 -10.25 11.38
CA ALA A 273 -6.80 -9.40 10.21
C ALA A 273 -6.12 -8.05 10.49
N SER A 274 -6.55 -7.35 11.55
CA SER A 274 -5.96 -6.05 11.93
C SER A 274 -4.49 -6.18 12.35
N ARG A 275 -4.13 -7.26 13.06
CA ARG A 275 -2.75 -7.54 13.48
C ARG A 275 -1.89 -7.91 12.28
N LEU A 276 -2.36 -8.80 11.41
CA LEU A 276 -1.68 -9.13 10.15
C LEU A 276 -1.48 -7.89 9.27
N LEU A 277 -2.51 -7.07 9.13
CA LEU A 277 -2.45 -5.83 8.35
C LEU A 277 -1.38 -4.88 8.90
N ARG A 278 -1.21 -4.78 10.22
CA ARG A 278 -0.20 -3.94 10.86
C ARG A 278 1.23 -4.32 10.44
N PHE A 279 1.51 -5.62 10.28
CA PHE A 279 2.82 -6.11 9.80
C PHE A 279 2.93 -6.05 8.28
N LEU A 280 1.86 -6.46 7.58
CA LEU A 280 1.93 -6.65 6.13
C LEU A 280 1.80 -5.35 5.34
N THR A 281 1.17 -4.30 5.86
CA THR A 281 1.06 -3.04 5.13
C THR A 281 2.41 -2.39 4.82
N PRO A 282 3.35 -2.20 5.80
CA PRO A 282 4.66 -1.67 5.50
C PRO A 282 5.51 -2.61 4.63
N LEU A 283 5.44 -3.93 4.88
CA LEU A 283 6.11 -4.94 4.06
C LEU A 283 5.68 -4.86 2.59
N THR A 284 4.37 -4.96 2.36
CA THR A 284 3.79 -5.01 1.01
C THR A 284 4.12 -3.74 0.23
N LYS A 285 3.94 -2.56 0.87
CA LYS A 285 4.25 -1.29 0.21
C LYS A 285 5.73 -1.19 -0.17
N ALA A 286 6.64 -1.54 0.72
CA ALA A 286 8.07 -1.46 0.46
C ALA A 286 8.52 -2.41 -0.66
N VAL A 287 8.07 -3.65 -0.62
CA VAL A 287 8.45 -4.71 -1.57
C VAL A 287 7.87 -4.44 -2.96
N THR A 288 6.56 -4.18 -3.05
CA THR A 288 5.89 -3.95 -4.35
C THR A 288 6.42 -2.71 -5.05
N ALA A 289 6.72 -1.63 -4.31
CA ALA A 289 7.32 -0.43 -4.89
C ALA A 289 8.71 -0.70 -5.48
N LYS A 290 9.55 -1.51 -4.81
CA LYS A 290 10.89 -1.87 -5.32
C LYS A 290 10.81 -2.78 -6.54
N MET A 291 9.97 -3.81 -6.51
CA MET A 291 9.74 -4.68 -7.67
C MET A 291 9.21 -3.89 -8.86
N CYS A 292 8.30 -2.94 -8.62
CA CYS A 292 7.71 -2.11 -9.66
C CYS A 292 8.76 -1.34 -10.46
N LEU A 293 9.67 -0.68 -9.78
CA LEU A 293 10.73 0.09 -10.44
C LEU A 293 11.61 -0.80 -11.31
N SER A 294 11.98 -1.98 -10.82
CA SER A 294 12.80 -2.93 -11.56
C SER A 294 12.09 -3.43 -12.82
N VAL A 295 10.81 -3.84 -12.69
CA VAL A 295 10.04 -4.39 -13.84
C VAL A 295 9.75 -3.33 -14.88
N ILE A 296 9.41 -2.08 -14.49
CA ILE A 296 9.16 -1.04 -15.49
C ILE A 296 10.45 -0.63 -16.20
N SER A 297 11.55 -0.51 -15.47
CA SER A 297 12.86 -0.20 -16.06
C SER A 297 13.27 -1.26 -17.09
N GLU A 298 13.15 -2.54 -16.74
CA GLU A 298 13.42 -3.66 -17.65
C GLU A 298 12.45 -3.68 -18.84
N SER A 299 11.18 -3.29 -18.64
CA SER A 299 10.21 -3.18 -19.72
C SER A 299 10.58 -2.07 -20.71
N VAL A 300 11.13 -0.94 -20.24
CA VAL A 300 11.66 0.13 -21.10
C VAL A 300 12.82 -0.42 -21.95
N GLU A 301 13.76 -1.12 -21.32
CA GLU A 301 14.91 -1.73 -21.98
C GLU A 301 14.47 -2.81 -23.00
N ALA A 302 13.50 -3.63 -22.65
CA ALA A 302 12.96 -4.69 -23.53
C ALA A 302 12.37 -4.18 -24.85
N LEU A 303 11.97 -2.92 -24.92
CA LEU A 303 11.52 -2.26 -26.16
C LEU A 303 12.66 -1.58 -26.92
N GLY A 304 13.84 -1.44 -26.33
CA GLY A 304 14.92 -0.65 -26.89
C GLY A 304 14.58 0.85 -26.95
N GLY A 305 15.08 1.56 -27.95
CA GLY A 305 14.89 3.01 -28.06
C GLY A 305 13.44 3.50 -28.00
N ILE A 306 12.48 2.71 -28.48
CA ILE A 306 11.04 3.05 -28.42
C ILE A 306 10.56 3.16 -26.98
N GLY A 307 11.03 2.28 -26.07
CA GLY A 307 10.68 2.33 -24.65
C GLY A 307 11.15 3.59 -23.94
N TYR A 308 12.19 4.24 -24.46
CA TYR A 308 12.78 5.45 -23.92
C TYR A 308 12.13 6.76 -24.40
N LEU A 309 11.28 6.68 -25.43
CA LEU A 309 10.60 7.84 -26.00
C LEU A 309 9.48 8.34 -25.08
N GLU A 310 9.40 9.67 -24.93
CA GLU A 310 8.53 10.35 -23.99
C GLU A 310 7.05 10.35 -24.40
N ASN A 311 6.75 10.64 -25.65
CA ASN A 311 5.39 10.93 -26.10
C ASN A 311 4.81 9.84 -27.03
N GLU A 312 5.27 8.60 -26.88
CA GLU A 312 4.78 7.46 -27.65
C GLU A 312 3.46 6.94 -27.09
N GLU A 313 2.37 7.56 -27.48
CA GLU A 313 1.03 7.04 -27.15
C GLU A 313 0.70 5.81 -28.05
N PRO A 314 0.10 4.74 -27.45
CA PRO A 314 -0.36 4.59 -26.08
C PRO A 314 0.69 3.97 -25.12
N LEU A 315 1.93 3.83 -25.53
CA LEU A 315 2.97 3.09 -24.80
C LEU A 315 3.45 3.86 -23.57
N ASN A 316 4.04 5.02 -23.79
CA ASN A 316 4.59 5.96 -22.81
C ASN A 316 5.18 5.34 -21.53
N LEU A 317 6.07 4.34 -21.68
CA LEU A 317 6.72 3.67 -20.55
C LEU A 317 7.67 4.60 -19.81
N ALA A 318 8.27 5.59 -20.51
CA ALA A 318 9.12 6.59 -19.90
C ALA A 318 8.36 7.40 -18.83
N ARG A 319 7.14 7.85 -19.12
CA ARG A 319 6.27 8.49 -18.13
C ARG A 319 5.90 7.54 -17.00
N LEU A 320 5.53 6.29 -17.31
CA LEU A 320 5.16 5.31 -16.30
C LEU A 320 6.31 5.05 -15.31
N LEU A 321 7.56 4.98 -15.81
CA LEU A 321 8.76 4.83 -14.99
C LEU A 321 8.95 6.01 -14.05
N ARG A 322 8.82 7.26 -14.55
CA ARG A 322 8.93 8.45 -13.72
C ARG A 322 7.83 8.53 -12.65
N ASP A 323 6.59 8.24 -13.02
CA ASP A 323 5.46 8.23 -12.10
C ASP A 323 5.63 7.16 -11.01
N ALA A 324 6.15 5.98 -11.37
CA ALA A 324 6.39 4.90 -10.42
C ALA A 324 7.49 5.18 -9.38
N GLN A 325 8.46 6.08 -9.67
CA GLN A 325 9.53 6.42 -8.73
C GLN A 325 8.99 6.90 -7.38
N VAL A 326 7.89 7.64 -7.37
CA VAL A 326 7.30 8.15 -6.13
C VAL A 326 6.74 7.06 -5.23
N LEU A 327 6.39 5.89 -5.78
CA LEU A 327 5.86 4.76 -5.00
C LEU A 327 6.85 4.27 -3.92
N ALA A 328 8.16 4.45 -4.13
CA ALA A 328 9.17 4.13 -3.13
C ALA A 328 9.45 5.30 -2.14
N VAL A 329 8.85 6.47 -2.36
CA VAL A 329 9.12 7.70 -1.61
C VAL A 329 7.98 8.06 -0.67
N TRP A 330 6.78 8.31 -1.19
CA TRP A 330 5.64 8.71 -0.38
C TRP A 330 5.11 7.54 0.50
N GLU A 331 4.29 7.85 1.50
CA GLU A 331 3.73 6.88 2.47
C GLU A 331 4.80 6.10 3.26
N GLY A 332 5.99 6.68 3.36
CA GLY A 332 7.19 6.12 3.98
C GLY A 332 8.17 5.54 2.97
N THR A 333 9.43 5.97 3.07
CA THR A 333 10.51 5.35 2.30
C THR A 333 10.77 3.93 2.77
N THR A 334 11.49 3.13 1.99
CA THR A 334 11.78 1.73 2.33
C THR A 334 12.38 1.57 3.73
N ASN A 335 13.34 2.43 4.12
CA ASN A 335 13.96 2.35 5.45
C ASN A 335 12.98 2.72 6.57
N VAL A 336 12.15 3.74 6.36
CA VAL A 336 11.10 4.12 7.32
C VAL A 336 10.09 2.98 7.54
N LEU A 337 9.68 2.31 6.46
CA LEU A 337 8.77 1.16 6.55
C LEU A 337 9.42 -0.05 7.24
N ILE A 338 10.71 -0.25 7.06
CA ILE A 338 11.48 -1.28 7.80
C ILE A 338 11.51 -0.95 9.29
N THR A 339 11.80 0.29 9.65
CA THR A 339 11.78 0.73 11.07
C THR A 339 10.39 0.57 11.68
N ASP A 340 9.33 0.90 10.95
CA ASP A 340 7.94 0.69 11.37
C ASP A 340 7.62 -0.80 11.56
N LEU A 341 8.03 -1.66 10.62
CA LEU A 341 7.88 -3.10 10.70
C LEU A 341 8.62 -3.69 11.91
N VAL A 342 9.91 -3.38 12.08
CA VAL A 342 10.72 -3.85 13.22
C VAL A 342 10.13 -3.37 14.54
N SER A 343 9.67 -2.12 14.61
CA SER A 343 8.98 -1.58 15.80
C SER A 343 7.69 -2.34 16.13
N SER A 344 7.03 -2.90 15.13
CA SER A 344 5.84 -3.73 15.32
C SER A 344 6.20 -5.16 15.77
N LEU A 345 7.31 -5.72 15.26
CA LEU A 345 7.80 -7.05 15.64
C LEU A 345 8.36 -7.08 17.07
N LYS A 346 8.97 -5.99 17.51
CA LYS A 346 9.62 -5.81 18.83
C LYS A 346 8.84 -4.83 19.74
N ARG A 347 7.53 -4.91 19.72
CA ARG A 347 6.70 -4.06 20.59
C ARG A 347 6.76 -4.54 22.03
N PRO A 348 6.99 -3.64 23.03
CA PRO A 348 6.88 -4.03 24.43
C PRO A 348 5.43 -4.39 24.78
N SER A 349 5.24 -5.41 25.59
CA SER A 349 3.93 -5.76 26.14
C SER A 349 3.53 -4.76 27.25
N PRO A 350 2.27 -4.33 27.33
CA PRO A 350 1.78 -3.52 28.43
C PRO A 350 1.92 -4.18 29.82
N SER A 351 2.00 -5.51 29.86
CA SER A 351 2.16 -6.32 31.10
C SER A 351 3.61 -6.60 31.46
N GLY A 352 4.58 -6.02 30.75
CA GLY A 352 6.00 -6.33 30.85
C GLY A 352 6.41 -7.50 29.97
N GLY A 353 7.64 -7.47 29.46
CA GLY A 353 8.13 -8.42 28.48
C GLY A 353 7.86 -8.02 27.02
N GLU A 354 8.14 -8.90 26.05
CA GLU A 354 7.87 -8.68 24.63
C GLU A 354 6.44 -9.05 24.26
N ASP A 355 5.78 -8.20 23.49
CA ASP A 355 4.50 -8.52 22.86
C ASP A 355 4.76 -9.50 21.68
N ARG A 356 4.36 -10.76 21.88
CA ARG A 356 4.49 -11.81 20.87
C ARG A 356 3.39 -11.76 19.79
N SER A 357 2.83 -10.58 19.55
CA SER A 357 1.77 -10.41 18.53
C SER A 357 2.18 -10.83 17.12
N TYR A 358 3.49 -10.94 16.83
CA TYR A 358 4.00 -11.48 15.56
C TYR A 358 3.71 -12.98 15.36
N PHE A 359 3.34 -13.74 16.39
CA PHE A 359 2.91 -15.15 16.22
C PHE A 359 1.74 -15.30 15.26
N VAL A 360 0.90 -14.26 15.14
CA VAL A 360 -0.18 -14.26 14.14
C VAL A 360 0.34 -14.45 12.70
N LEU A 361 1.60 -14.09 12.43
CA LEU A 361 2.23 -14.32 11.13
C LEU A 361 2.52 -15.81 10.91
N GLY A 362 3.03 -16.48 11.95
CA GLY A 362 3.30 -17.91 11.94
C GLY A 362 2.03 -18.75 11.79
N GLU A 363 0.99 -18.41 12.55
CA GLU A 363 -0.33 -19.05 12.43
C GLU A 363 -0.88 -18.93 11.00
N PHE A 364 -0.85 -17.72 10.44
CA PHE A 364 -1.27 -17.47 9.07
C PHE A 364 -0.49 -18.31 8.06
N ILE A 365 0.84 -18.36 8.18
CA ILE A 365 1.72 -19.13 7.28
C ILE A 365 1.42 -20.61 7.40
N GLN A 366 1.39 -21.15 8.62
CA GLN A 366 1.17 -22.58 8.89
C GLN A 366 -0.13 -23.09 8.29
N GLU A 367 -1.22 -22.36 8.51
CA GLU A 367 -2.54 -22.76 8.00
C GLU A 367 -2.64 -22.72 6.49
N ASN A 368 -2.11 -21.64 5.88
CA ASN A 368 -2.15 -21.52 4.43
C ASN A 368 -1.17 -22.49 3.74
N LEU A 369 -0.05 -22.84 4.37
CA LEU A 369 0.82 -23.94 3.91
C LEU A 369 0.20 -25.32 4.07
N GLY A 370 -0.70 -25.52 5.04
CA GLY A 370 -1.44 -26.77 5.24
C GLY A 370 -2.60 -26.97 4.26
N ARG A 371 -3.18 -25.88 3.75
CA ARG A 371 -4.39 -25.91 2.91
C ARG A 371 -4.13 -26.56 1.55
N GLY A 372 -4.99 -27.49 1.18
CA GLY A 372 -4.90 -28.20 -0.11
C GLY A 372 -3.65 -29.07 -0.26
N ALA A 373 -2.96 -29.42 0.84
CA ALA A 373 -1.87 -30.40 0.81
C ALA A 373 -2.40 -31.74 0.33
N GLY A 374 -1.68 -32.37 -0.63
CA GLY A 374 -2.04 -33.67 -1.18
C GLY A 374 -3.17 -33.70 -2.24
N THR A 375 -3.72 -32.53 -2.62
CA THR A 375 -4.74 -32.43 -3.69
C THR A 375 -4.16 -32.71 -5.08
N LEU A 376 -2.92 -32.30 -5.33
CA LEU A 376 -2.18 -32.56 -6.55
C LEU A 376 -1.23 -33.73 -6.34
N LYS A 377 -1.17 -34.65 -7.33
CA LYS A 377 -0.30 -35.84 -7.32
C LYS A 377 0.78 -35.73 -8.42
N GLY A 378 1.78 -36.60 -8.36
CA GLY A 378 2.90 -36.66 -9.28
C GLY A 378 3.89 -35.48 -9.09
N ASP A 379 4.69 -35.21 -10.12
CA ASP A 379 5.81 -34.25 -10.05
C ASP A 379 5.43 -32.86 -9.55
N SER A 380 4.24 -32.36 -9.91
CA SER A 380 3.74 -31.08 -9.40
C SER A 380 3.42 -31.14 -7.91
N GLY A 381 2.81 -32.22 -7.42
CA GLY A 381 2.54 -32.43 -6.00
C GLY A 381 3.82 -32.47 -5.17
N ASP A 382 4.80 -33.26 -5.61
CA ASP A 382 6.11 -33.37 -4.96
C ASP A 382 6.87 -32.04 -4.92
N LEU A 383 6.80 -31.25 -6.01
CA LEU A 383 7.38 -29.91 -6.07
C LEU A 383 6.74 -28.98 -5.03
N LEU A 384 5.41 -28.98 -4.93
CA LEU A 384 4.70 -28.10 -4.01
C LEU A 384 4.94 -28.49 -2.55
N GLU A 385 5.11 -29.78 -2.23
CA GLU A 385 5.50 -30.21 -0.88
C GLU A 385 6.96 -29.82 -0.54
N LYS A 386 7.89 -29.94 -1.48
CA LYS A 386 9.26 -29.42 -1.30
C LYS A 386 9.25 -27.91 -1.08
N ALA A 387 8.43 -27.17 -1.82
CA ALA A 387 8.30 -25.73 -1.66
C ALA A 387 7.72 -25.35 -0.29
N LYS A 388 6.68 -26.05 0.19
CA LYS A 388 6.12 -25.87 1.54
C LYS A 388 7.20 -26.02 2.61
N ILE A 389 7.99 -27.09 2.56
CA ILE A 389 9.08 -27.33 3.52
C ILE A 389 10.12 -26.21 3.46
N ALA A 390 10.49 -25.75 2.26
CA ALA A 390 11.47 -24.68 2.08
C ALA A 390 10.98 -23.34 2.65
N ILE A 391 9.70 -23.00 2.46
CA ILE A 391 9.09 -21.79 3.04
C ILE A 391 9.10 -21.87 4.56
N TRP A 392 8.68 -23.02 5.11
CA TRP A 392 8.60 -23.22 6.56
C TRP A 392 9.98 -23.10 7.23
N LYS A 393 11.01 -23.71 6.68
CA LYS A 393 12.39 -23.58 7.18
C LYS A 393 12.88 -22.13 7.22
N VAL A 394 12.53 -21.32 6.22
CA VAL A 394 12.88 -19.89 6.23
C VAL A 394 12.10 -19.15 7.30
N TRP A 395 10.83 -19.50 7.52
CA TRP A 395 10.01 -18.93 8.59
C TRP A 395 10.57 -19.26 9.98
N GLU A 396 10.93 -20.51 10.28
CA GLU A 396 11.58 -20.91 11.54
C GLU A 396 12.83 -20.10 11.81
N SER A 397 13.73 -20.02 10.83
CA SER A 397 14.95 -19.20 10.96
C SER A 397 14.67 -17.67 11.09
N LEU A 398 13.57 -17.18 10.54
CA LEU A 398 13.13 -15.80 10.74
C LEU A 398 12.60 -15.57 12.16
N THR A 399 11.85 -16.53 12.69
CA THR A 399 11.33 -16.48 14.06
C THR A 399 12.48 -16.42 15.07
N GLU A 400 13.50 -17.27 14.92
CA GLU A 400 14.71 -17.22 15.74
C GLU A 400 15.43 -15.86 15.63
N GLU A 401 15.59 -15.33 14.39
CA GLU A 401 16.21 -14.00 14.19
C GLU A 401 15.39 -12.88 14.85
N ILE A 402 14.06 -12.96 14.80
CA ILE A 402 13.18 -11.98 15.45
C ILE A 402 13.23 -12.12 16.97
N GLU A 403 13.26 -13.33 17.51
CA GLU A 403 13.28 -13.57 18.96
C GLU A 403 14.61 -13.14 19.59
N CYS A 404 15.72 -13.57 19.02
CA CYS A 404 17.04 -13.36 19.57
C CYS A 404 17.63 -11.97 19.26
N GLY A 405 17.27 -11.36 18.12
CA GLY A 405 17.83 -10.08 17.69
C GLY A 405 17.28 -8.89 18.47
N SER A 406 18.13 -7.95 18.83
CA SER A 406 17.72 -6.65 19.35
C SER A 406 17.01 -5.81 18.27
N ARG A 407 16.30 -4.78 18.69
CA ARG A 407 15.63 -3.86 17.76
C ARG A 407 16.63 -3.17 16.84
N GLU A 408 17.80 -2.81 17.36
CA GLU A 408 18.89 -2.17 16.65
C GLU A 408 19.48 -3.10 15.57
N GLU A 409 19.76 -4.34 15.91
CA GLU A 409 20.28 -5.36 14.99
C GLU A 409 19.29 -5.68 13.88
N LEU A 410 18.00 -5.89 14.22
CA LEU A 410 16.96 -6.13 13.24
C LEU A 410 16.76 -4.93 12.30
N THR A 411 16.90 -3.69 12.81
CA THR A 411 16.81 -2.50 11.98
C THR A 411 18.01 -2.36 11.06
N ALA A 412 19.23 -2.61 11.55
CA ALA A 412 20.45 -2.60 10.73
C ALA A 412 20.42 -3.66 9.63
N GLY A 413 19.94 -4.88 9.94
CA GLY A 413 19.71 -5.97 8.99
C GLY A 413 18.40 -5.88 8.19
N GLY A 414 17.63 -4.80 8.37
CA GLY A 414 16.21 -4.72 8.04
C GLY A 414 15.88 -4.91 6.55
N ARG A 415 16.78 -4.58 5.62
CA ARG A 415 16.55 -4.86 4.20
C ARG A 415 16.58 -6.36 3.91
N ARG A 416 17.48 -7.11 4.54
CA ARG A 416 17.51 -8.58 4.45
C ARG A 416 16.25 -9.18 5.10
N LEU A 417 15.87 -8.71 6.28
CA LEU A 417 14.65 -9.13 6.97
C LEU A 417 13.42 -8.90 6.10
N LEU A 418 13.28 -7.71 5.47
CA LEU A 418 12.18 -7.36 4.57
C LEU A 418 12.03 -8.38 3.42
N TRP A 419 13.14 -8.71 2.74
CA TRP A 419 13.11 -9.64 1.60
C TRP A 419 12.89 -11.09 2.03
N ARG A 420 13.39 -11.52 3.19
CA ARG A 420 13.11 -12.84 3.74
C ARG A 420 11.63 -13.00 4.13
N LEU A 421 11.02 -11.98 4.73
CA LEU A 421 9.58 -11.95 4.98
C LEU A 421 8.79 -11.97 3.67
N ALA A 422 9.18 -11.16 2.68
CA ALA A 422 8.57 -11.17 1.36
C ALA A 422 8.66 -12.55 0.70
N TYR A 423 9.81 -13.22 0.78
CA TYR A 423 9.97 -14.59 0.28
C TYR A 423 8.94 -15.54 0.88
N VAL A 424 8.73 -15.50 2.19
CA VAL A 424 7.80 -16.39 2.89
C VAL A 424 6.35 -16.07 2.52
N PHE A 425 5.93 -14.81 2.59
CA PHE A 425 4.53 -14.44 2.32
C PHE A 425 4.15 -14.63 0.85
N VAL A 426 5.00 -14.20 -0.09
CA VAL A 426 4.78 -14.43 -1.52
C VAL A 426 4.79 -15.93 -1.82
N GLY A 427 5.78 -16.67 -1.29
CA GLY A 427 5.86 -18.12 -1.47
C GLY A 427 4.60 -18.85 -0.99
N THR A 428 4.08 -18.45 0.17
CA THR A 428 2.81 -19.00 0.70
C THR A 428 1.65 -18.70 -0.23
N MET A 429 1.52 -17.47 -0.73
CA MET A 429 0.42 -17.09 -1.64
C MET A 429 0.51 -17.80 -3.00
N LEU A 430 1.72 -17.88 -3.57
CA LEU A 430 1.95 -18.63 -4.82
C LEU A 430 1.63 -20.11 -4.65
N LEU A 431 1.96 -20.69 -3.49
CA LEU A 431 1.64 -22.09 -3.19
C LEU A 431 0.13 -22.33 -3.10
N VAL A 432 -0.60 -21.42 -2.44
CA VAL A 432 -2.08 -21.47 -2.36
C VAL A 432 -2.69 -21.36 -3.76
N ASP A 433 -2.19 -20.47 -4.61
CA ASP A 433 -2.66 -20.30 -5.98
C ASP A 433 -2.40 -21.57 -6.83
N ALA A 434 -1.19 -22.12 -6.78
CA ALA A 434 -0.83 -23.32 -7.52
C ALA A 434 -1.65 -24.55 -7.11
N ARG A 435 -2.00 -24.67 -5.82
CA ARG A 435 -2.82 -25.77 -5.30
C ARG A 435 -4.30 -25.65 -5.65
N ARG A 436 -4.77 -24.47 -5.99
CA ARG A 436 -6.19 -24.23 -6.30
C ARG A 436 -6.65 -25.02 -7.51
N ASP A 437 -5.88 -25.06 -8.58
CA ASP A 437 -6.25 -25.65 -9.86
C ASP A 437 -5.12 -26.37 -10.60
N GLY A 438 -3.90 -26.35 -10.06
CA GLY A 438 -2.74 -26.99 -10.66
C GLY A 438 -2.25 -26.32 -11.95
N ASP A 439 -2.59 -25.02 -12.17
CA ASP A 439 -2.10 -24.28 -13.35
C ASP A 439 -0.57 -24.38 -13.46
N LYS A 440 -0.07 -24.76 -14.63
CA LYS A 440 1.36 -24.96 -14.84
C LYS A 440 2.19 -23.69 -14.67
N GLY A 441 1.63 -22.52 -15.02
CA GLY A 441 2.28 -21.23 -14.81
C GLY A 441 2.35 -20.88 -13.32
N ALA A 442 1.32 -21.22 -12.54
CA ALA A 442 1.34 -21.05 -11.09
C ALA A 442 2.36 -21.99 -10.42
N VAL A 443 2.42 -23.26 -10.83
CA VAL A 443 3.42 -24.25 -10.35
C VAL A 443 4.85 -23.79 -10.70
N GLU A 444 5.07 -23.28 -11.93
CA GLU A 444 6.37 -22.75 -12.34
C GLU A 444 6.76 -21.49 -11.54
N ALA A 445 5.80 -20.64 -11.21
CA ALA A 445 6.04 -19.49 -10.35
C ALA A 445 6.50 -19.91 -8.94
N VAL A 446 5.91 -20.95 -8.35
CA VAL A 446 6.37 -21.55 -7.08
C VAL A 446 7.78 -22.09 -7.22
N ARG A 447 8.06 -22.87 -8.28
CA ARG A 447 9.41 -23.40 -8.55
C ARG A 447 10.46 -22.30 -8.55
N ARG A 448 10.21 -21.21 -9.28
CA ARG A 448 11.16 -20.09 -9.43
C ARG A 448 11.30 -19.30 -8.14
N TRP A 449 10.20 -18.89 -7.57
CA TRP A 449 10.25 -18.06 -6.35
C TRP A 449 10.84 -18.82 -5.16
N VAL A 450 10.33 -20.04 -4.91
CA VAL A 450 10.68 -20.77 -3.68
C VAL A 450 11.95 -21.60 -3.84
N LEU A 451 12.02 -22.44 -4.86
CA LEU A 451 13.11 -23.42 -4.96
C LEU A 451 14.34 -22.83 -5.62
N ARG A 452 14.18 -21.96 -6.62
CA ARG A 452 15.31 -21.27 -7.30
C ARG A 452 15.66 -19.93 -6.70
N ARG A 453 14.81 -19.37 -5.84
CA ARG A 453 14.97 -18.07 -5.19
C ARG A 453 15.18 -16.90 -6.18
N GLU A 454 14.45 -16.88 -7.26
CA GLU A 454 14.45 -15.79 -8.25
C GLU A 454 13.59 -14.61 -7.74
N ILE A 455 14.02 -13.96 -6.64
CA ILE A 455 13.25 -12.93 -5.94
C ILE A 455 13.56 -11.50 -6.39
N SER A 456 14.56 -11.32 -7.24
CA SER A 456 14.90 -10.03 -7.86
C SER A 456 15.42 -10.21 -9.29
N LEU A 457 15.34 -9.13 -10.10
CA LEU A 457 15.94 -9.11 -11.43
C LEU A 457 17.47 -9.13 -11.30
N GLY A 458 18.11 -9.98 -12.08
CA GLY A 458 19.58 -10.12 -12.11
C GLY A 458 20.20 -11.02 -11.04
N GLU A 459 19.45 -11.47 -10.03
CA GLU A 459 19.95 -12.49 -9.11
C GLU A 459 19.99 -13.85 -9.79
N ARG A 460 21.15 -14.51 -9.71
CA ARG A 460 21.32 -15.88 -10.20
C ARG A 460 20.65 -16.83 -9.19
N GLY A 461 19.46 -17.28 -9.49
CA GLY A 461 18.90 -18.47 -8.86
C GLY A 461 19.84 -19.66 -9.07
N ARG A 462 19.82 -20.66 -8.17
CA ARG A 462 20.56 -21.92 -8.39
C ARG A 462 20.20 -22.46 -9.77
N ARG A 463 21.21 -22.69 -10.59
CA ARG A 463 21.08 -23.31 -11.92
C ARG A 463 20.49 -24.70 -11.75
N GLU A 464 19.19 -24.83 -11.96
CA GLU A 464 18.54 -26.04 -12.40
C GLU A 464 17.81 -25.71 -13.68
N GLU A 465 17.95 -26.55 -14.69
CA GLU A 465 17.42 -26.44 -16.01
C GLU A 465 15.88 -26.43 -16.00
N GLY A 466 15.28 -25.25 -15.84
CA GLY A 466 13.94 -25.04 -16.34
C GLY A 466 14.09 -24.51 -17.73
N GLY A 467 13.81 -25.33 -18.73
CA GLY A 467 14.04 -25.01 -20.11
C GLY A 467 13.22 -23.83 -20.58
N ILE A 468 13.49 -23.39 -21.77
CA ILE A 468 12.76 -22.37 -22.55
C ILE A 468 11.24 -22.58 -22.49
N GLU A 469 10.80 -23.84 -22.37
CA GLU A 469 9.38 -24.20 -22.20
C GLU A 469 8.78 -23.64 -20.90
N GLY A 470 9.47 -23.73 -19.75
CA GLY A 470 9.00 -23.15 -18.48
C GLY A 470 8.94 -21.62 -18.52
N ASP A 471 9.88 -20.97 -19.22
CA ASP A 471 9.83 -19.52 -19.47
C ASP A 471 8.61 -19.16 -20.32
N ALA A 472 8.34 -19.91 -21.37
CA ALA A 472 7.21 -19.69 -22.27
C ALA A 472 5.86 -19.93 -21.56
N ILE A 473 5.74 -20.99 -20.76
CA ILE A 473 4.53 -21.28 -19.96
C ILE A 473 4.25 -20.14 -18.99
N LEU A 474 5.24 -19.65 -18.29
CA LEU A 474 5.07 -18.57 -17.33
C LEU A 474 4.63 -17.25 -18.00
N VAL A 475 5.19 -16.93 -19.15
CA VAL A 475 4.92 -15.67 -19.88
C VAL A 475 3.61 -15.73 -20.64
N PHE A 476 3.34 -16.82 -21.36
CA PHE A 476 2.27 -16.90 -22.35
C PHE A 476 1.14 -17.86 -21.99
N GLY A 477 1.30 -18.70 -20.96
CA GLY A 477 0.37 -19.73 -20.54
C GLY A 477 0.56 -21.07 -21.30
N ASP A 478 0.22 -22.19 -20.64
CA ASP A 478 0.41 -23.54 -21.17
C ASP A 478 -0.36 -23.81 -22.48
N GLU A 479 -1.61 -23.36 -22.56
CA GLU A 479 -2.44 -23.54 -23.76
C GLU A 479 -1.82 -22.92 -25.02
N ASN A 480 -1.21 -21.72 -24.91
CA ASN A 480 -0.59 -21.04 -26.04
C ASN A 480 0.71 -21.73 -26.49
N VAL A 481 1.42 -22.39 -25.57
CA VAL A 481 2.63 -23.15 -25.87
C VAL A 481 2.27 -24.48 -26.57
N ARG A 482 1.28 -25.20 -26.09
CA ARG A 482 0.84 -26.48 -26.67
C ARG A 482 0.22 -26.34 -28.06
N HIS A 483 -0.51 -25.29 -28.34
CA HIS A 483 -1.17 -25.08 -29.63
C HIS A 483 -0.24 -24.53 -30.73
N GLY A 484 1.09 -24.53 -30.51
CA GLY A 484 2.07 -24.16 -31.50
C GLY A 484 2.02 -22.69 -31.95
N LYS A 485 1.29 -21.83 -31.19
CA LYS A 485 1.30 -20.37 -31.39
C LYS A 485 2.67 -19.77 -31.07
N PHE A 486 3.52 -20.54 -30.37
CA PHE A 486 4.94 -20.31 -30.21
C PHE A 486 5.71 -21.55 -30.65
N LYS A 487 6.29 -21.51 -31.83
CA LYS A 487 7.36 -22.45 -32.19
C LYS A 487 8.62 -21.95 -31.50
N LEU A 488 9.07 -22.69 -30.50
CA LEU A 488 10.36 -22.52 -29.84
C LEU A 488 11.50 -22.81 -30.78
#